data_1c3ad4f8b0a38f090a3a0ee61eb9d41d
#
_entry.id   1c3ad4f8b0a38f090a3a0ee61eb9d41d
#
_cell.length_a   1.000
_cell.length_b   1.000
_cell.length_c   1.000
_cell.angle_alpha   90.00
_cell.angle_beta   90.00
_cell.angle_gamma   90.00
#
_symmetry.space_group_name_H-M   'P 1'
#
loop_
_entity.id
_entity.type
_entity.pdbx_description
1 polymer ?
#
loop_
_entity_poly.entity_id
_entity_poly.type
_entity_poly.pdbx_seq_one_letter_code
_entity_poly.pdbx_strand_id
1 'polypeptide(L)'
;MNKTALYLIYFCIYSAALLLIGKSSLREDPTARSYFLCDRTASLPLCICTFVGTWLSAITILSLTGGVYEDGLAVLAYSVFPWFLGAFLLAAVSRRLYAHNVVTIPELFGQRYQSPALQVVYGAIMVVVYVCYLVTQYKGFGTVAAALFDIPYPVAVLMVYLFVLYTTFGGYRSVLRTDAFNLVLLVLSLAVLLVLMIGWVGGFPELYAQAGALTGSDPSKSLLSLFNDRYTPLICMSMFWGWGLGLAANPQYMVRVLSARNPRSARWTVLGSLILLAFLYFALVHIGLAARVLAPQSPDVASSDEIIVHLMNNELYSVWSGFFLFSVIGACVSTANSQLLLIASSFSYDIIRTVSPKEVSERQVLNLGRLAVFGGGTISMLLALNPPEFTLSYGGDVWGGVSILLFPATYGTLLSRRVTKQGVWASVLVGGAAILTLYPAYYSGLLPLHPALPGVILSTAALLAGSALSRREEAAQ
;
A
#
# COMPACT_ATOMS: atom_id res chain seq x y z
N MET A 1 -11.12 17.49 30.73
CA MET A 1 -11.57 16.16 30.31
C MET A 1 -10.36 15.25 30.30
N ASN A 2 -10.44 14.04 30.85
CA ASN A 2 -9.32 13.10 30.80
C ASN A 2 -9.01 12.77 29.34
N LYS A 3 -7.72 12.69 28.98
CA LYS A 3 -7.19 12.39 27.65
C LYS A 3 -7.82 11.10 27.06
N THR A 4 -7.88 10.03 27.86
CA THR A 4 -8.49 8.76 27.50
C THR A 4 -9.99 8.89 27.20
N ALA A 5 -10.73 9.69 27.97
CA ALA A 5 -12.14 9.95 27.71
C ALA A 5 -12.36 10.69 26.38
N LEU A 6 -11.50 11.66 26.03
CA LEU A 6 -11.53 12.35 24.75
C LEU A 6 -11.30 11.36 23.59
N TYR A 7 -10.33 10.48 23.73
CA TYR A 7 -10.02 9.48 22.71
C TYR A 7 -11.15 8.45 22.53
N LEU A 8 -11.79 8.02 23.60
CA LEU A 8 -12.97 7.15 23.51
C LEU A 8 -14.13 7.82 22.77
N ILE A 9 -14.37 9.11 23.00
CA ILE A 9 -15.38 9.89 22.26
C ILE A 9 -15.06 9.92 20.77
N TYR A 10 -13.81 10.23 20.39
CA TYR A 10 -13.40 10.20 19.00
C TYR A 10 -13.57 8.81 18.38
N PHE A 11 -13.20 7.75 19.09
CA PHE A 11 -13.37 6.37 18.62
C PHE A 11 -14.84 6.01 18.40
N CYS A 12 -15.71 6.37 19.33
CA CYS A 12 -17.15 6.12 19.19
C CYS A 12 -17.76 6.87 18.00
N ILE A 13 -17.42 8.16 17.83
CA ILE A 13 -17.90 8.97 16.71
C ILE A 13 -17.39 8.39 15.38
N TYR A 14 -16.11 8.07 15.30
CA TYR A 14 -15.47 7.49 14.10
C TYR A 14 -16.11 6.14 13.76
N SER A 15 -16.24 5.24 14.73
CA SER A 15 -16.84 3.92 14.54
C SER A 15 -18.30 4.04 14.09
N ALA A 16 -19.10 4.90 14.73
CA ALA A 16 -20.49 5.13 14.35
C ALA A 16 -20.60 5.64 12.90
N ALA A 17 -19.74 6.57 12.49
CA ALA A 17 -19.72 7.08 11.12
C ALA A 17 -19.39 5.95 10.10
N LEU A 18 -18.38 5.13 10.36
CA LEU A 18 -18.04 4.00 9.49
C LEU A 18 -19.20 2.96 9.41
N LEU A 19 -19.87 2.66 10.53
CA LEU A 19 -21.00 1.76 10.55
C LEU A 19 -22.16 2.26 9.71
N LEU A 20 -22.51 3.55 9.82
CA LEU A 20 -23.57 4.18 9.05
C LEU A 20 -23.25 4.18 7.54
N ILE A 21 -22.01 4.50 7.18
CA ILE A 21 -21.55 4.49 5.79
C ILE A 21 -21.57 3.05 5.24
N GLY A 22 -21.07 2.08 6.01
CA GLY A 22 -21.07 0.66 5.65
C GLY A 22 -22.48 0.14 5.40
N LYS A 23 -23.39 0.36 6.36
CA LYS A 23 -24.81 -0.04 6.26
C LYS A 23 -25.49 0.54 5.00
N SER A 24 -25.23 1.81 4.68
CA SER A 24 -25.81 2.49 3.52
C SER A 24 -25.30 1.94 2.17
N SER A 25 -24.27 1.08 2.20
CA SER A 25 -23.61 0.53 1.02
C SER A 25 -23.96 -0.92 0.73
N LEU A 26 -24.63 -1.60 1.68
CA LEU A 26 -25.07 -2.98 1.51
C LEU A 26 -26.09 -3.07 0.38
N ARG A 27 -25.96 -4.09 -0.49
CA ARG A 27 -26.92 -4.46 -1.53
C ARG A 27 -27.44 -5.86 -1.23
N GLU A 28 -28.70 -6.07 -1.54
CA GLU A 28 -29.27 -7.40 -1.62
C GLU A 28 -28.73 -8.06 -2.91
N ASP A 29 -28.26 -9.31 -2.81
CA ASP A 29 -27.75 -10.15 -3.90
C ASP A 29 -26.70 -9.50 -4.83
N PRO A 30 -25.51 -9.10 -4.33
CA PRO A 30 -24.47 -8.57 -5.18
C PRO A 30 -23.82 -9.67 -6.05
N THR A 31 -23.51 -9.34 -7.31
CA THR A 31 -22.65 -10.17 -8.16
C THR A 31 -21.18 -10.00 -7.73
N ALA A 32 -20.29 -10.95 -8.10
CA ALA A 32 -18.86 -10.83 -7.85
C ALA A 32 -18.28 -9.53 -8.44
N ARG A 33 -18.73 -9.15 -9.65
CA ARG A 33 -18.32 -7.91 -10.30
C ARG A 33 -18.78 -6.67 -9.53
N SER A 34 -20.03 -6.68 -9.06
CA SER A 34 -20.54 -5.59 -8.21
C SER A 34 -19.79 -5.50 -6.89
N TYR A 35 -19.52 -6.63 -6.28
CA TYR A 35 -18.89 -6.72 -4.96
C TYR A 35 -17.39 -6.33 -5.00
N PHE A 36 -16.63 -6.79 -6.00
CA PHE A 36 -15.18 -6.55 -6.10
C PHE A 36 -14.80 -5.31 -6.91
N LEU A 37 -15.67 -4.79 -7.78
CA LEU A 37 -15.34 -3.71 -8.73
C LEU A 37 -16.40 -2.61 -8.83
N CYS A 38 -17.49 -2.66 -8.04
CA CYS A 38 -18.59 -1.68 -8.08
C CYS A 38 -19.17 -1.47 -9.50
N ASP A 39 -19.27 -2.54 -10.31
CA ASP A 39 -19.80 -2.55 -11.68
C ASP A 39 -19.20 -1.47 -12.62
N ARG A 40 -18.00 -0.96 -12.31
CA ARG A 40 -17.34 0.13 -13.06
C ARG A 40 -18.17 1.42 -13.10
N THR A 41 -18.87 1.74 -12.03
CA THR A 41 -19.75 2.92 -11.95
C THR A 41 -19.20 4.05 -11.09
N ALA A 42 -18.00 3.89 -10.52
CA ALA A 42 -17.42 4.86 -9.62
C ALA A 42 -17.17 6.22 -10.31
N SER A 43 -17.61 7.31 -9.69
CA SER A 43 -17.38 8.67 -10.16
C SER A 43 -15.90 9.05 -10.02
N LEU A 44 -15.42 9.98 -10.84
CA LEU A 44 -14.00 10.40 -10.80
C LEU A 44 -13.57 10.92 -9.41
N PRO A 45 -14.32 11.78 -8.72
CA PRO A 45 -13.94 12.21 -7.37
C PRO A 45 -13.81 11.03 -6.40
N LEU A 46 -14.75 10.10 -6.44
CA LEU A 46 -14.74 8.93 -5.58
C LEU A 46 -13.56 7.99 -5.89
N CYS A 47 -13.22 7.83 -7.18
CA CYS A 47 -12.03 7.10 -7.61
C CYS A 47 -10.74 7.77 -7.12
N ILE A 48 -10.64 9.10 -7.17
CA ILE A 48 -9.49 9.84 -6.62
C ILE A 48 -9.42 9.64 -5.11
N CYS A 49 -10.54 9.80 -4.40
CA CYS A 49 -10.56 9.60 -2.95
C CYS A 49 -10.10 8.20 -2.54
N THR A 50 -10.60 7.15 -3.18
CA THR A 50 -10.20 5.78 -2.83
C THR A 50 -8.78 5.46 -3.29
N PHE A 51 -8.30 6.04 -4.40
CA PHE A 51 -6.92 5.87 -4.85
C PHE A 51 -5.94 6.49 -3.84
N VAL A 52 -6.19 7.73 -3.41
CA VAL A 52 -5.37 8.41 -2.39
C VAL A 52 -5.54 7.76 -1.03
N GLY A 53 -6.78 7.43 -0.63
CA GLY A 53 -7.07 6.80 0.67
C GLY A 53 -6.40 5.45 0.85
N THR A 54 -6.31 4.63 -0.21
CA THR A 54 -5.58 3.35 -0.16
C THR A 54 -4.06 3.50 -0.29
N TRP A 55 -3.59 4.63 -0.81
CA TRP A 55 -2.17 4.94 -0.90
C TRP A 55 -1.61 5.42 0.44
N LEU A 56 -2.34 6.29 1.12
CA LEU A 56 -1.97 6.80 2.43
C LEU A 56 -2.28 5.74 3.50
N SER A 57 -1.30 4.92 3.77
CA SER A 57 -1.34 3.80 4.69
C SER A 57 -0.54 4.09 5.97
N ALA A 58 -0.48 3.12 6.88
CA ALA A 58 0.42 3.17 8.03
C ALA A 58 1.87 3.49 7.63
N ILE A 59 2.37 2.83 6.57
CA ILE A 59 3.73 3.07 6.04
C ILE A 59 3.91 4.53 5.64
N THR A 60 2.94 5.08 4.91
CA THR A 60 3.04 6.46 4.40
C THR A 60 3.00 7.49 5.54
N ILE A 61 2.19 7.26 6.58
CA ILE A 61 1.98 8.28 7.61
C ILE A 61 2.97 8.10 8.76
N LEU A 62 3.10 6.89 9.30
CA LEU A 62 3.94 6.63 10.47
C LEU A 62 5.40 6.42 10.08
N SER A 63 5.66 5.45 9.18
CA SER A 63 7.04 5.09 8.85
C SER A 63 7.76 6.15 8.04
N LEU A 64 7.07 6.86 7.12
CA LEU A 64 7.71 7.95 6.40
C LEU A 64 8.03 9.13 7.34
N THR A 65 7.07 9.57 8.18
CA THR A 65 7.33 10.68 9.11
C THR A 65 8.37 10.33 10.14
N GLY A 66 8.38 9.09 10.66
CA GLY A 66 9.41 8.59 11.56
C GLY A 66 10.79 8.49 10.89
N GLY A 67 10.82 7.98 9.65
CA GLY A 67 12.07 7.95 8.86
C GLY A 67 12.61 9.35 8.54
N VAL A 68 11.73 10.33 8.23
CA VAL A 68 12.14 11.73 8.06
C VAL A 68 12.64 12.34 9.37
N TYR A 69 12.04 12.00 10.48
CA TYR A 69 12.54 12.40 11.81
C TYR A 69 13.97 11.88 12.06
N GLU A 70 14.24 10.61 11.73
CA GLU A 70 15.57 9.99 11.97
C GLU A 70 16.61 10.38 10.93
N ASP A 71 16.28 10.30 9.65
CA ASP A 71 17.23 10.36 8.52
C ASP A 71 17.00 11.56 7.58
N GLY A 72 16.05 12.42 7.91
CA GLY A 72 15.75 13.61 7.12
C GLY A 72 15.25 13.29 5.70
N LEU A 73 15.71 14.09 4.73
CA LEU A 73 15.26 13.99 3.35
C LEU A 73 15.84 12.77 2.60
N ALA A 74 16.81 12.06 3.18
CA ALA A 74 17.40 10.86 2.54
C ALA A 74 16.34 9.77 2.29
N VAL A 75 15.30 9.68 3.13
CA VAL A 75 14.19 8.74 2.99
C VAL A 75 13.40 8.94 1.69
N LEU A 76 13.36 10.15 1.14
CA LEU A 76 12.60 10.46 -0.07
C LEU A 76 13.19 9.84 -1.32
N ALA A 77 14.51 9.71 -1.37
CA ALA A 77 15.24 9.25 -2.54
C ALA A 77 14.84 7.81 -2.94
N TYR A 78 14.64 6.93 -1.97
CA TYR A 78 14.28 5.54 -2.23
C TYR A 78 12.80 5.22 -2.10
N SER A 79 11.99 6.08 -1.48
CA SER A 79 10.57 5.81 -1.23
C SER A 79 9.64 6.72 -2.05
N VAL A 80 9.59 8.01 -1.76
CA VAL A 80 8.58 8.93 -2.32
C VAL A 80 8.76 9.17 -3.82
N PHE A 81 9.98 9.46 -4.27
CA PHE A 81 10.22 9.73 -5.70
C PHE A 81 9.87 8.55 -6.61
N PRO A 82 10.25 7.28 -6.28
CA PRO A 82 9.84 6.14 -7.08
C PRO A 82 8.32 5.91 -7.07
N TRP A 83 7.62 6.24 -5.98
CA TRP A 83 6.17 6.11 -5.95
C TRP A 83 5.49 7.00 -7.00
N PHE A 84 5.94 8.24 -7.15
CA PHE A 84 5.42 9.13 -8.21
C PHE A 84 5.73 8.58 -9.60
N LEU A 85 6.95 8.05 -9.85
CA LEU A 85 7.27 7.38 -11.12
C LEU A 85 6.31 6.23 -11.39
N GLY A 86 6.08 5.36 -10.41
CA GLY A 86 5.15 4.23 -10.53
C GLY A 86 3.74 4.65 -10.90
N ALA A 87 3.25 5.74 -10.31
CA ALA A 87 1.94 6.28 -10.65
C ALA A 87 1.89 6.87 -12.06
N PHE A 88 2.93 7.56 -12.54
CA PHE A 88 3.00 8.00 -13.93
C PHE A 88 3.00 6.83 -14.92
N LEU A 89 3.73 5.75 -14.61
CA LEU A 89 3.71 4.53 -15.42
C LEU A 89 2.29 3.90 -15.43
N LEU A 90 1.62 3.83 -14.29
CA LEU A 90 0.24 3.34 -14.20
C LEU A 90 -0.73 4.24 -15.00
N ALA A 91 -0.60 5.57 -14.92
CA ALA A 91 -1.39 6.50 -15.70
C ALA A 91 -1.20 6.31 -17.22
N ALA A 92 0.02 5.98 -17.65
CA ALA A 92 0.33 5.73 -19.06
C ALA A 92 -0.40 4.49 -19.62
N VAL A 93 -0.54 3.42 -18.81
CA VAL A 93 -1.21 2.18 -19.23
C VAL A 93 -2.68 2.09 -18.84
N SER A 94 -3.19 3.02 -18.03
CA SER A 94 -4.54 2.97 -17.43
C SER A 94 -5.67 2.76 -18.46
N ARG A 95 -5.62 3.44 -19.62
CA ARG A 95 -6.62 3.28 -20.69
C ARG A 95 -6.58 1.88 -21.32
N ARG A 96 -5.37 1.32 -21.49
CA ARG A 96 -5.22 -0.04 -22.04
C ARG A 96 -5.71 -1.07 -21.04
N LEU A 97 -5.33 -0.93 -19.77
CA LEU A 97 -5.82 -1.79 -18.69
C LEU A 97 -7.35 -1.76 -18.62
N TYR A 98 -7.94 -0.56 -18.64
CA TYR A 98 -9.39 -0.38 -18.62
C TYR A 98 -10.11 -1.09 -19.79
N ALA A 99 -9.50 -1.14 -20.99
CA ALA A 99 -10.08 -1.73 -22.18
C ALA A 99 -10.23 -3.26 -22.11
N HIS A 100 -9.46 -3.96 -21.27
CA HIS A 100 -9.53 -5.42 -21.14
C HIS A 100 -10.82 -5.92 -20.43
N ASN A 101 -11.57 -5.05 -19.75
CA ASN A 101 -12.85 -5.38 -19.13
C ASN A 101 -12.81 -6.55 -18.13
N VAL A 102 -11.73 -6.70 -17.40
CA VAL A 102 -11.52 -7.72 -16.37
C VAL A 102 -11.98 -7.25 -15.00
N VAL A 103 -12.25 -8.18 -14.08
CA VAL A 103 -12.57 -7.91 -12.67
C VAL A 103 -11.31 -7.84 -11.84
N THR A 104 -10.32 -8.70 -12.14
CA THR A 104 -9.05 -8.82 -11.40
C THR A 104 -7.85 -8.78 -12.34
N ILE A 105 -6.66 -8.55 -11.80
CA ILE A 105 -5.42 -8.59 -12.59
C ILE A 105 -5.03 -10.04 -12.96
N PRO A 106 -5.17 -11.06 -12.10
CA PRO A 106 -5.00 -12.44 -12.50
C PRO A 106 -5.89 -12.87 -13.68
N GLU A 107 -7.15 -12.40 -13.72
CA GLU A 107 -8.07 -12.66 -14.83
C GLU A 107 -7.54 -12.10 -16.17
N LEU A 108 -6.82 -10.97 -16.16
CA LEU A 108 -6.17 -10.43 -17.36
C LEU A 108 -5.26 -11.47 -18.02
N PHE A 109 -4.45 -12.17 -17.21
CA PHE A 109 -3.56 -13.22 -17.73
C PHE A 109 -4.35 -14.45 -18.19
N GLY A 110 -5.37 -14.86 -17.43
CA GLY A 110 -6.24 -15.95 -17.78
C GLY A 110 -6.91 -15.76 -19.14
N GLN A 111 -7.52 -14.60 -19.35
CA GLN A 111 -8.20 -14.25 -20.60
C GLN A 111 -7.22 -14.04 -21.77
N ARG A 112 -6.15 -13.28 -21.58
CA ARG A 112 -5.21 -12.91 -22.64
C ARG A 112 -4.45 -14.11 -23.21
N TYR A 113 -4.10 -15.08 -22.35
CA TYR A 113 -3.29 -16.25 -22.72
C TYR A 113 -4.08 -17.55 -22.74
N GLN A 114 -5.40 -17.49 -22.60
CA GLN A 114 -6.27 -18.67 -22.53
C GLN A 114 -5.70 -19.72 -21.55
N SER A 115 -5.30 -19.29 -20.37
CA SER A 115 -4.60 -20.09 -19.39
C SER A 115 -5.17 -19.95 -17.98
N PRO A 116 -6.09 -20.84 -17.58
CA PRO A 116 -6.57 -20.90 -16.20
C PRO A 116 -5.43 -21.02 -15.17
N ALA A 117 -4.38 -21.77 -15.51
CA ALA A 117 -3.24 -21.97 -14.63
C ALA A 117 -2.48 -20.65 -14.33
N LEU A 118 -2.33 -19.74 -15.32
CA LEU A 118 -1.75 -18.41 -15.08
C LEU A 118 -2.63 -17.57 -14.16
N GLN A 119 -3.95 -17.60 -14.35
CA GLN A 119 -4.88 -16.89 -13.47
C GLN A 119 -4.75 -17.37 -12.02
N VAL A 120 -4.69 -18.70 -11.81
CA VAL A 120 -4.53 -19.30 -10.48
C VAL A 120 -3.21 -18.94 -9.84
N VAL A 121 -2.09 -19.02 -10.58
CA VAL A 121 -0.76 -18.70 -10.04
C VAL A 121 -0.68 -17.22 -9.64
N TYR A 122 -1.14 -16.31 -10.49
CA TYR A 122 -1.18 -14.90 -10.14
C TYR A 122 -2.17 -14.61 -9.01
N GLY A 123 -3.29 -15.31 -8.94
CA GLY A 123 -4.22 -15.26 -7.79
C GLY A 123 -3.54 -15.68 -6.49
N ALA A 124 -2.77 -16.77 -6.50
CA ALA A 124 -2.03 -17.23 -5.33
C ALA A 124 -0.94 -16.22 -4.90
N ILE A 125 -0.20 -15.65 -5.86
CA ILE A 125 0.77 -14.58 -5.60
C ILE A 125 0.06 -13.39 -4.91
N MET A 126 -1.13 -12.99 -5.38
CA MET A 126 -1.90 -11.90 -4.78
C MET A 126 -2.26 -12.19 -3.32
N VAL A 127 -2.76 -13.40 -3.03
CA VAL A 127 -3.11 -13.80 -1.66
C VAL A 127 -1.89 -13.66 -0.74
N VAL A 128 -0.74 -14.21 -1.14
CA VAL A 128 0.50 -14.15 -0.33
C VAL A 128 0.96 -12.71 -0.14
N VAL A 129 1.06 -11.92 -1.21
CA VAL A 129 1.50 -10.52 -1.17
C VAL A 129 0.63 -9.69 -0.22
N TYR A 130 -0.70 -9.82 -0.32
CA TYR A 130 -1.58 -9.00 0.51
C TYR A 130 -1.72 -9.50 1.94
N VAL A 131 -1.55 -10.78 2.21
CA VAL A 131 -1.41 -11.29 3.58
C VAL A 131 -0.16 -10.71 4.24
N CYS A 132 0.98 -10.71 3.56
CA CYS A 132 2.20 -10.08 4.07
C CYS A 132 2.04 -8.56 4.24
N TYR A 133 1.48 -7.87 3.24
CA TYR A 133 1.36 -6.41 3.29
C TYR A 133 0.34 -5.92 4.32
N LEU A 134 -0.71 -6.69 4.62
CA LEU A 134 -1.72 -6.38 5.65
C LEU A 134 -1.12 -6.29 7.07
N VAL A 135 -0.02 -7.01 7.32
CA VAL A 135 0.74 -6.92 8.59
C VAL A 135 1.08 -5.47 8.92
N THR A 136 1.47 -4.68 7.91
CA THR A 136 1.84 -3.27 8.11
C THR A 136 0.68 -2.41 8.60
N GLN A 137 -0.55 -2.70 8.16
CA GLN A 137 -1.75 -1.98 8.59
C GLN A 137 -2.12 -2.35 10.02
N TYR A 138 -2.00 -3.63 10.37
CA TYR A 138 -2.24 -4.11 11.73
C TYR A 138 -1.19 -3.56 12.70
N LYS A 139 0.09 -3.50 12.29
CA LYS A 139 1.13 -2.84 13.09
C LYS A 139 0.78 -1.37 13.33
N GLY A 140 0.56 -0.60 12.27
CA GLY A 140 0.33 0.84 12.39
C GLY A 140 -0.90 1.19 13.21
N PHE A 141 -2.05 0.54 12.93
CA PHE A 141 -3.24 0.73 13.76
C PHE A 141 -3.01 0.24 15.20
N GLY A 142 -2.38 -0.94 15.38
CA GLY A 142 -2.09 -1.51 16.70
C GLY A 142 -1.22 -0.57 17.55
N THR A 143 -0.18 0.01 16.97
CA THR A 143 0.68 1.02 17.63
C THR A 143 -0.13 2.24 18.09
N VAL A 144 -0.94 2.79 17.18
CA VAL A 144 -1.79 3.95 17.53
C VAL A 144 -2.82 3.60 18.60
N ALA A 145 -3.51 2.46 18.47
CA ALA A 145 -4.51 2.03 19.44
C ALA A 145 -3.91 1.74 20.82
N ALA A 146 -2.74 1.10 20.87
CA ALA A 146 -2.02 0.87 22.12
C ALA A 146 -1.70 2.19 22.84
N ALA A 147 -1.21 3.18 22.10
CA ALA A 147 -0.87 4.49 22.64
C ALA A 147 -2.11 5.31 23.07
N LEU A 148 -3.22 5.23 22.31
CA LEU A 148 -4.44 5.97 22.62
C LEU A 148 -5.20 5.44 23.84
N PHE A 149 -5.24 4.12 24.00
CA PHE A 149 -6.06 3.46 25.01
C PHE A 149 -5.24 2.92 26.20
N ASP A 150 -3.90 3.11 26.16
CA ASP A 150 -2.98 2.61 27.18
C ASP A 150 -3.15 1.10 27.42
N ILE A 151 -3.16 0.33 26.32
CA ILE A 151 -3.34 -1.13 26.33
C ILE A 151 -2.11 -1.83 25.74
N PRO A 152 -1.83 -3.08 26.13
CA PRO A 152 -0.74 -3.85 25.53
C PRO A 152 -0.90 -4.02 24.02
N TYR A 153 0.20 -3.91 23.26
CA TYR A 153 0.19 -4.02 21.81
C TYR A 153 -0.54 -5.26 21.26
N PRO A 154 -0.37 -6.50 21.80
CA PRO A 154 -1.12 -7.66 21.31
C PRO A 154 -2.64 -7.52 21.47
N VAL A 155 -3.11 -6.86 22.54
CA VAL A 155 -4.54 -6.58 22.74
C VAL A 155 -5.04 -5.56 21.71
N ALA A 156 -4.24 -4.54 21.44
CA ALA A 156 -4.54 -3.56 20.38
C ALA A 156 -4.62 -4.23 19.00
N VAL A 157 -3.70 -5.12 18.64
CA VAL A 157 -3.72 -5.86 17.37
C VAL A 157 -4.98 -6.72 17.24
N LEU A 158 -5.40 -7.41 18.32
CA LEU A 158 -6.65 -8.18 18.32
C LEU A 158 -7.88 -7.27 18.13
N MET A 159 -7.91 -6.12 18.80
CA MET A 159 -8.98 -5.12 18.63
C MET A 159 -9.05 -4.64 17.17
N VAL A 160 -7.89 -4.32 16.58
CA VAL A 160 -7.75 -3.93 15.16
C VAL A 160 -8.30 -4.99 14.22
N TYR A 161 -7.89 -6.24 14.43
CA TYR A 161 -8.34 -7.37 13.63
C TYR A 161 -9.88 -7.49 13.61
N LEU A 162 -10.51 -7.46 14.78
CA LEU A 162 -11.97 -7.53 14.89
C LEU A 162 -12.64 -6.34 14.19
N PHE A 163 -12.09 -5.14 14.36
CA PHE A 163 -12.62 -3.92 13.75
C PHE A 163 -12.52 -3.95 12.23
N VAL A 164 -11.38 -4.34 11.68
CA VAL A 164 -11.14 -4.42 10.22
C VAL A 164 -12.00 -5.50 9.59
N LEU A 165 -12.12 -6.68 10.20
CA LEU A 165 -13.02 -7.73 9.73
C LEU A 165 -14.45 -7.20 9.57
N TYR A 166 -14.95 -6.50 10.60
CA TYR A 166 -16.28 -5.95 10.57
C TYR A 166 -16.50 -4.94 9.43
N THR A 167 -15.52 -4.07 9.16
CA THR A 167 -15.65 -3.02 8.14
C THR A 167 -15.53 -3.53 6.70
N THR A 168 -14.96 -4.72 6.49
CA THR A 168 -14.71 -5.28 5.15
C THR A 168 -15.96 -5.89 4.49
N PHE A 169 -16.96 -6.29 5.26
CA PHE A 169 -18.12 -7.05 4.73
C PHE A 169 -19.01 -6.32 3.73
N GLY A 170 -18.91 -4.99 3.63
CA GLY A 170 -19.72 -4.17 2.71
C GLY A 170 -19.29 -4.19 1.23
N GLY A 171 -18.22 -4.91 0.87
CA GLY A 171 -17.66 -4.96 -0.49
C GLY A 171 -17.04 -3.64 -0.95
N TYR A 172 -16.61 -3.58 -2.21
CA TYR A 172 -15.84 -2.45 -2.76
C TYR A 172 -16.62 -1.11 -2.73
N ARG A 173 -17.94 -1.15 -2.85
CA ARG A 173 -18.79 0.07 -2.76
C ARG A 173 -18.73 0.70 -1.37
N SER A 174 -18.70 -0.11 -0.32
CA SER A 174 -18.51 0.36 1.06
C SER A 174 -17.11 0.97 1.21
N VAL A 175 -16.09 0.27 0.72
CA VAL A 175 -14.70 0.75 0.76
C VAL A 175 -14.55 2.10 0.06
N LEU A 176 -15.12 2.30 -1.13
CA LEU A 176 -15.10 3.59 -1.83
C LEU A 176 -15.60 4.77 -0.96
N ARG A 177 -16.67 4.56 -0.20
CA ARG A 177 -17.28 5.62 0.63
C ARG A 177 -16.53 5.83 1.93
N THR A 178 -16.08 4.75 2.58
CA THR A 178 -15.28 4.85 3.80
C THR A 178 -13.91 5.45 3.51
N ASP A 179 -13.30 5.13 2.35
CA ASP A 179 -12.05 5.74 1.90
C ASP A 179 -12.20 7.26 1.70
N ALA A 180 -13.31 7.70 1.10
CA ALA A 180 -13.56 9.13 0.93
C ALA A 180 -13.71 9.85 2.28
N PHE A 181 -14.42 9.25 3.25
CA PHE A 181 -14.55 9.78 4.59
C PHE A 181 -13.19 9.85 5.32
N ASN A 182 -12.43 8.76 5.29
CA ASN A 182 -11.11 8.67 5.92
C ASN A 182 -10.12 9.66 5.29
N LEU A 183 -10.17 9.83 3.96
CA LEU A 183 -9.32 10.80 3.27
C LEU A 183 -9.63 12.24 3.71
N VAL A 184 -10.89 12.61 3.84
CA VAL A 184 -11.26 13.96 4.31
C VAL A 184 -10.73 14.20 5.72
N LEU A 185 -10.91 13.23 6.64
CA LEU A 185 -10.35 13.31 7.99
C LEU A 185 -8.82 13.50 7.95
N LEU A 186 -8.14 12.69 7.13
CA LEU A 186 -6.68 12.74 7.03
C LEU A 186 -6.17 14.05 6.45
N VAL A 187 -6.78 14.55 5.38
CA VAL A 187 -6.40 15.84 4.76
C VAL A 187 -6.55 16.98 5.77
N LEU A 188 -7.67 17.03 6.48
CA LEU A 188 -7.92 18.04 7.50
C LEU A 188 -6.94 17.93 8.67
N SER A 189 -6.68 16.72 9.16
CA SER A 189 -5.78 16.52 10.29
C SER A 189 -4.33 16.86 9.95
N LEU A 190 -3.84 16.47 8.76
CA LEU A 190 -2.50 16.80 8.30
C LEU A 190 -2.33 18.32 8.06
N ALA A 191 -3.36 18.99 7.51
CA ALA A 191 -3.31 20.43 7.33
C ALA A 191 -3.23 21.16 8.68
N VAL A 192 -4.06 20.78 9.65
CA VAL A 192 -4.03 21.35 11.01
C VAL A 192 -2.68 21.10 11.67
N LEU A 193 -2.19 19.83 11.62
CA LEU A 193 -0.93 19.47 12.27
C LEU A 193 0.25 20.19 11.64
N LEU A 194 0.29 20.29 10.31
CA LEU A 194 1.33 21.06 9.60
C LEU A 194 1.37 22.51 10.06
N VAL A 195 0.20 23.19 10.08
CA VAL A 195 0.11 24.61 10.49
C VAL A 195 0.58 24.78 11.92
N LEU A 196 0.16 23.90 12.84
CA LEU A 196 0.58 23.95 14.24
C LEU A 196 2.09 23.76 14.40
N MET A 197 2.65 22.70 13.79
CA MET A 197 4.07 22.38 13.95
C MET A 197 4.97 23.42 13.30
N ILE A 198 4.63 23.93 12.13
CA ILE A 198 5.36 25.02 11.48
C ILE A 198 5.26 26.30 12.31
N GLY A 199 4.09 26.58 12.91
CA GLY A 199 3.90 27.69 13.84
C GLY A 199 4.79 27.56 15.11
N TRP A 200 4.88 26.36 15.69
CA TRP A 200 5.72 26.11 16.87
C TRP A 200 7.22 26.25 16.57
N VAL A 201 7.66 25.89 15.37
CA VAL A 201 9.06 26.05 14.93
C VAL A 201 9.40 27.53 14.64
N GLY A 202 8.41 28.38 14.29
CA GLY A 202 8.64 29.77 13.91
C GLY A 202 8.59 30.02 12.40
N GLY A 203 8.09 29.06 11.63
CA GLY A 203 7.91 29.17 10.16
C GLY A 203 8.85 28.28 9.36
N PHE A 204 8.60 28.21 8.04
CA PHE A 204 9.42 27.37 7.13
C PHE A 204 10.90 27.80 7.07
N PRO A 205 11.26 29.11 7.02
CA PRO A 205 12.68 29.49 7.02
C PRO A 205 13.42 28.98 8.23
N GLU A 206 12.82 29.10 9.42
CA GLU A 206 13.41 28.63 10.68
C GLU A 206 13.50 27.10 10.72
N LEU A 207 12.47 26.38 10.23
CA LEU A 207 12.51 24.94 10.10
C LEU A 207 13.73 24.48 9.28
N TYR A 208 13.94 25.06 8.11
CA TYR A 208 15.06 24.66 7.26
C TYR A 208 16.40 25.07 7.81
N ALA A 209 16.51 26.20 8.48
CA ALA A 209 17.74 26.63 9.16
C ALA A 209 18.13 25.65 10.27
N GLN A 210 17.17 25.27 11.13
CA GLN A 210 17.42 24.35 12.24
C GLN A 210 17.63 22.90 11.72
N ALA A 211 16.83 22.42 10.79
CA ALA A 211 17.00 21.08 10.19
C ALA A 211 18.34 20.95 9.45
N GLY A 212 18.83 22.04 8.84
CA GLY A 212 20.16 22.07 8.20
C GLY A 212 21.32 21.96 9.19
N ALA A 213 21.12 22.38 10.45
CA ALA A 213 22.11 22.29 11.53
C ALA A 213 22.03 20.95 12.29
N LEU A 214 20.93 20.22 12.20
CA LEU A 214 20.74 18.92 12.84
C LEU A 214 21.24 17.78 11.95
N THR A 215 21.68 16.71 12.59
CA THR A 215 22.08 15.45 11.94
C THR A 215 21.08 14.34 12.29
N GLY A 216 20.97 13.36 11.40
CA GLY A 216 20.20 12.14 11.61
C GLY A 216 21.03 10.99 12.16
N SER A 217 20.76 9.79 11.69
CA SER A 217 21.54 8.57 11.99
C SER A 217 23.00 8.67 11.53
N ASP A 218 23.29 9.47 10.50
CA ASP A 218 24.65 9.80 10.03
C ASP A 218 25.09 11.17 10.57
N PRO A 219 26.06 11.22 11.53
CA PRO A 219 26.55 12.47 12.10
C PRO A 219 27.28 13.38 11.10
N SER A 220 27.69 12.86 9.95
CA SER A 220 28.40 13.63 8.90
C SER A 220 27.45 14.37 7.95
N LYS A 221 26.16 14.10 8.01
CA LYS A 221 25.15 14.62 7.09
C LYS A 221 24.02 15.35 7.80
N SER A 222 23.63 16.50 7.28
CA SER A 222 22.45 17.19 7.78
C SER A 222 21.17 16.46 7.39
N LEU A 223 20.08 16.73 8.11
CA LEU A 223 18.75 16.20 7.78
C LEU A 223 18.24 16.60 6.38
N LEU A 224 18.82 17.63 5.77
CA LEU A 224 18.46 18.07 4.42
C LEU A 224 19.23 17.32 3.32
N SER A 225 20.17 16.43 3.67
CA SER A 225 20.90 15.60 2.70
C SER A 225 20.01 14.53 2.12
N LEU A 226 20.09 14.33 0.78
CA LEU A 226 19.32 13.27 0.06
C LEU A 226 19.97 11.88 0.18
N PHE A 227 21.19 11.81 0.66
CA PHE A 227 21.94 10.56 0.86
C PHE A 227 22.71 10.62 2.17
N ASN A 228 22.84 9.47 2.82
CA ASN A 228 23.63 9.25 4.01
C ASN A 228 24.30 7.86 3.97
N ASP A 229 24.99 7.44 5.02
CA ASP A 229 25.67 6.14 5.07
C ASP A 229 24.72 4.96 5.00
N ARG A 230 23.49 5.10 5.52
CA ARG A 230 22.42 4.09 5.46
C ARG A 230 21.77 4.05 4.08
N TYR A 231 21.51 5.23 3.50
CA TYR A 231 20.83 5.41 2.23
C TYR A 231 21.81 5.96 1.17
N THR A 232 22.75 5.11 0.79
CA THR A 232 23.74 5.42 -0.26
C THR A 232 23.06 5.54 -1.63
N PRO A 233 23.65 6.26 -2.60
CA PRO A 233 23.11 6.35 -3.95
C PRO A 233 22.80 4.98 -4.60
N LEU A 234 23.64 3.97 -4.33
CA LEU A 234 23.45 2.61 -4.87
C LEU A 234 22.24 1.91 -4.26
N ILE A 235 22.09 1.99 -2.93
CA ILE A 235 20.94 1.42 -2.22
C ILE A 235 19.67 2.13 -2.66
N CYS A 236 19.65 3.47 -2.65
CA CYS A 236 18.50 4.24 -3.11
C CYS A 236 18.10 3.90 -4.54
N MET A 237 19.07 3.81 -5.47
CA MET A 237 18.81 3.43 -6.87
C MET A 237 18.22 2.02 -6.99
N SER A 238 18.72 1.06 -6.21
CA SER A 238 18.21 -0.31 -6.26
C SER A 238 16.80 -0.44 -5.66
N MET A 239 16.50 0.24 -4.57
CA MET A 239 15.17 0.30 -3.96
C MET A 239 14.17 1.10 -4.81
N PHE A 240 14.64 2.15 -5.50
CA PHE A 240 13.84 3.00 -6.37
C PHE A 240 13.03 2.19 -7.38
N TRP A 241 13.67 1.23 -8.05
CA TRP A 241 12.99 0.39 -9.03
C TRP A 241 11.99 -0.57 -8.38
N GLY A 242 12.29 -1.08 -7.18
CA GLY A 242 11.36 -1.91 -6.40
C GLY A 242 10.07 -1.18 -6.08
N TRP A 243 10.18 -0.04 -5.43
CA TRP A 243 9.04 0.79 -5.06
C TRP A 243 8.27 1.32 -6.27
N GLY A 244 8.97 1.87 -7.28
CA GLY A 244 8.33 2.48 -8.43
C GLY A 244 7.61 1.48 -9.32
N LEU A 245 8.27 0.39 -9.71
CA LEU A 245 7.67 -0.64 -10.56
C LEU A 245 6.67 -1.50 -9.79
N GLY A 246 6.91 -1.71 -8.49
CA GLY A 246 5.96 -2.35 -7.59
C GLY A 246 4.64 -1.58 -7.52
N LEU A 247 4.68 -0.26 -7.36
CA LEU A 247 3.48 0.57 -7.41
C LEU A 247 2.80 0.52 -8.77
N ALA A 248 3.57 0.66 -9.85
CA ALA A 248 3.04 0.65 -11.21
C ALA A 248 2.24 -0.61 -11.53
N ALA A 249 2.68 -1.77 -11.02
CA ALA A 249 2.05 -3.07 -11.25
C ALA A 249 1.13 -3.54 -10.12
N ASN A 250 0.95 -2.74 -9.08
CA ASN A 250 0.19 -3.15 -7.90
C ASN A 250 -1.32 -3.21 -8.18
N PRO A 251 -1.96 -4.39 -8.03
CA PRO A 251 -3.38 -4.56 -8.25
C PRO A 251 -4.26 -3.68 -7.36
N GLN A 252 -3.80 -3.31 -6.16
CA GLN A 252 -4.52 -2.40 -5.26
C GLN A 252 -4.85 -1.06 -5.93
N TYR A 253 -3.94 -0.52 -6.74
CA TYR A 253 -4.17 0.71 -7.53
C TYR A 253 -4.85 0.44 -8.86
N MET A 254 -4.52 -0.69 -9.49
CA MET A 254 -5.12 -1.07 -10.78
C MET A 254 -6.62 -1.29 -10.69
N VAL A 255 -7.13 -1.84 -9.58
CA VAL A 255 -8.59 -2.00 -9.35
C VAL A 255 -9.30 -0.63 -9.33
N ARG A 256 -8.67 0.45 -8.83
CA ARG A 256 -9.24 1.80 -8.86
C ARG A 256 -9.35 2.34 -10.29
N VAL A 257 -8.39 1.99 -11.13
CA VAL A 257 -8.45 2.29 -12.58
C VAL A 257 -9.57 1.52 -13.25
N LEU A 258 -9.72 0.23 -12.91
CA LEU A 258 -10.76 -0.65 -13.47
C LEU A 258 -12.18 -0.27 -13.02
N SER A 259 -12.36 0.27 -11.81
CA SER A 259 -13.66 0.64 -11.26
C SER A 259 -14.23 1.95 -11.82
N ALA A 260 -13.44 2.74 -12.52
CA ALA A 260 -13.85 4.01 -13.12
C ALA A 260 -14.94 3.81 -14.18
N ARG A 261 -15.83 4.82 -14.34
CA ARG A 261 -16.98 4.72 -15.28
C ARG A 261 -16.59 4.80 -16.76
N ASN A 262 -15.41 5.29 -17.10
CA ASN A 262 -14.94 5.42 -18.49
C ASN A 262 -13.40 5.52 -18.55
N PRO A 263 -12.79 5.31 -19.75
CA PRO A 263 -11.32 5.33 -19.90
C PRO A 263 -10.66 6.68 -19.56
N ARG A 264 -11.39 7.80 -19.74
CA ARG A 264 -10.88 9.13 -19.37
C ARG A 264 -10.81 9.26 -17.85
N SER A 265 -11.86 8.87 -17.14
CA SER A 265 -11.89 8.84 -15.68
C SER A 265 -10.82 7.89 -15.11
N ALA A 266 -10.60 6.72 -15.72
CA ALA A 266 -9.55 5.79 -15.32
C ALA A 266 -8.15 6.44 -15.30
N ARG A 267 -7.79 7.21 -16.33
CA ARG A 267 -6.52 7.93 -16.39
C ARG A 267 -6.47 9.09 -15.40
N TRP A 268 -7.56 9.88 -15.30
CA TRP A 268 -7.62 11.03 -14.40
C TRP A 268 -7.72 10.64 -12.93
N THR A 269 -8.17 9.42 -12.61
CA THR A 269 -8.05 8.86 -11.26
C THR A 269 -6.61 8.91 -10.78
N VAL A 270 -5.66 8.42 -11.59
CA VAL A 270 -4.25 8.41 -11.21
C VAL A 270 -3.66 9.82 -11.22
N LEU A 271 -3.79 10.56 -12.34
CA LEU A 271 -3.19 11.89 -12.49
C LEU A 271 -3.75 12.91 -11.48
N GLY A 272 -5.07 12.90 -11.25
CA GLY A 272 -5.70 13.78 -10.26
C GLY A 272 -5.27 13.45 -8.82
N SER A 273 -5.05 12.15 -8.55
CA SER A 273 -4.54 11.73 -7.24
C SER A 273 -3.11 12.20 -6.99
N LEU A 274 -2.25 12.28 -8.01
CA LEU A 274 -0.87 12.76 -7.85
C LEU A 274 -0.78 14.20 -7.33
N ILE A 275 -1.71 15.06 -7.75
CA ILE A 275 -1.76 16.46 -7.27
C ILE A 275 -2.03 16.50 -5.76
N LEU A 276 -3.03 15.73 -5.32
CA LEU A 276 -3.37 15.66 -3.89
C LEU A 276 -2.27 14.98 -3.08
N LEU A 277 -1.69 13.89 -3.62
CA LEU A 277 -0.58 13.18 -2.98
C LEU A 277 0.66 14.08 -2.83
N ALA A 278 0.99 14.92 -3.82
CA ALA A 278 2.12 15.84 -3.71
C ALA A 278 1.95 16.79 -2.52
N PHE A 279 0.74 17.34 -2.32
CA PHE A 279 0.43 18.18 -1.17
C PHE A 279 0.52 17.41 0.15
N LEU A 280 -0.01 16.18 0.21
CA LEU A 280 0.01 15.37 1.43
C LEU A 280 1.42 14.90 1.81
N TYR A 281 2.24 14.54 0.83
CA TYR A 281 3.65 14.23 1.06
C TYR A 281 4.45 15.45 1.51
N PHE A 282 4.17 16.62 0.93
CA PHE A 282 4.74 17.87 1.42
C PHE A 282 4.42 18.05 2.92
N ALA A 283 3.17 17.87 3.32
CA ALA A 283 2.79 17.98 4.73
C ALA A 283 3.50 16.94 5.61
N LEU A 284 3.50 15.66 5.22
CA LEU A 284 4.12 14.58 6.01
C LEU A 284 5.63 14.78 6.21
N VAL A 285 6.35 15.19 5.17
CA VAL A 285 7.79 15.45 5.24
C VAL A 285 8.09 16.60 6.19
N HIS A 286 7.34 17.71 6.09
CA HIS A 286 7.56 18.86 6.96
C HIS A 286 7.13 18.60 8.41
N ILE A 287 6.11 17.76 8.63
CA ILE A 287 5.74 17.27 9.96
C ILE A 287 6.90 16.44 10.56
N GLY A 288 7.51 15.54 9.79
CA GLY A 288 8.67 14.75 10.25
C GLY A 288 9.88 15.61 10.61
N LEU A 289 10.23 16.58 9.74
CA LEU A 289 11.33 17.53 10.01
C LEU A 289 11.02 18.41 11.23
N ALA A 290 9.80 18.97 11.31
CA ALA A 290 9.39 19.80 12.43
C ALA A 290 9.37 19.02 13.75
N ALA A 291 8.95 17.77 13.74
CA ALA A 291 9.01 16.89 14.90
C ALA A 291 10.45 16.73 15.40
N ARG A 292 11.44 16.57 14.50
CA ARG A 292 12.86 16.46 14.88
C ARG A 292 13.41 17.78 15.45
N VAL A 293 13.01 18.91 14.90
CA VAL A 293 13.41 20.24 15.40
C VAL A 293 12.82 20.53 16.78
N LEU A 294 11.53 20.20 16.98
CA LEU A 294 10.82 20.45 18.23
C LEU A 294 11.21 19.47 19.36
N ALA A 295 11.53 18.24 19.01
CA ALA A 295 11.95 17.17 19.91
C ALA A 295 13.26 16.55 19.38
N PRO A 296 14.42 17.21 19.58
CA PRO A 296 15.69 16.76 19.01
C PRO A 296 16.25 15.49 19.65
N GLN A 297 15.83 15.17 20.87
CA GLN A 297 16.16 13.90 21.52
C GLN A 297 15.18 12.83 21.07
N SER A 298 15.71 11.74 20.53
CA SER A 298 14.87 10.62 20.10
C SER A 298 14.14 10.02 21.31
N PRO A 299 12.81 9.83 21.24
CA PRO A 299 12.11 9.17 22.33
C PRO A 299 12.55 7.71 22.45
N ASP A 300 12.45 7.15 23.66
CA ASP A 300 12.70 5.72 23.91
C ASP A 300 11.51 4.90 23.41
N VAL A 301 11.56 4.53 22.13
CA VAL A 301 10.54 3.73 21.43
C VAL A 301 11.20 2.59 20.66
N ALA A 302 10.44 1.51 20.44
CA ALA A 302 10.95 0.30 19.82
C ALA A 302 11.30 0.48 18.32
N SER A 303 10.67 1.43 17.64
CA SER A 303 10.92 1.68 16.21
C SER A 303 10.58 3.10 15.80
N SER A 304 11.17 3.56 14.69
CA SER A 304 10.84 4.87 14.09
C SER A 304 9.38 5.04 13.71
N ASP A 305 8.65 3.94 13.47
CA ASP A 305 7.21 3.97 13.20
C ASP A 305 6.39 4.51 14.40
N GLU A 306 6.94 4.43 15.61
CA GLU A 306 6.28 4.83 16.85
C GLU A 306 6.57 6.29 17.23
N ILE A 307 7.62 6.88 16.67
CA ILE A 307 8.11 8.22 17.06
C ILE A 307 6.98 9.26 16.99
N ILE A 308 6.32 9.40 15.84
CA ILE A 308 5.29 10.44 15.67
C ILE A 308 4.08 10.20 16.58
N VAL A 309 3.73 8.93 16.84
CA VAL A 309 2.65 8.56 17.76
C VAL A 309 3.03 8.94 19.18
N HIS A 310 4.26 8.61 19.59
CA HIS A 310 4.77 8.95 20.92
C HIS A 310 4.81 10.46 21.13
N LEU A 311 5.41 11.22 20.22
CA LEU A 311 5.51 12.68 20.32
C LEU A 311 4.12 13.34 20.36
N MET A 312 3.21 12.95 19.48
CA MET A 312 1.86 13.50 19.45
C MET A 312 1.04 13.11 20.69
N ASN A 313 1.37 12.00 21.33
CA ASN A 313 0.67 11.56 22.53
C ASN A 313 1.27 12.11 23.84
N ASN A 314 2.51 12.58 23.84
CA ASN A 314 3.24 13.01 25.03
C ASN A 314 3.81 14.44 24.87
N GLU A 315 4.99 14.60 24.27
CA GLU A 315 5.75 15.85 24.27
C GLU A 315 5.10 16.98 23.47
N LEU A 316 4.52 16.66 22.31
CA LEU A 316 3.84 17.60 21.42
C LEU A 316 2.33 17.46 21.50
N TYR A 317 1.81 17.01 22.67
CA TYR A 317 0.40 16.81 22.87
C TYR A 317 -0.40 18.11 22.74
N SER A 318 -1.48 18.04 21.97
CA SER A 318 -2.52 19.05 21.87
C SER A 318 -3.89 18.37 21.75
N VAL A 319 -4.97 19.12 21.83
CA VAL A 319 -6.32 18.59 21.59
C VAL A 319 -6.48 18.03 20.16
N TRP A 320 -5.66 18.50 19.22
CA TRP A 320 -5.61 18.04 17.82
C TRP A 320 -4.84 16.73 17.64
N SER A 321 -4.03 16.32 18.61
CA SER A 321 -3.28 15.06 18.54
C SER A 321 -4.21 13.85 18.40
N GLY A 322 -5.32 13.82 19.14
CA GLY A 322 -6.33 12.78 18.99
C GLY A 322 -6.93 12.77 17.58
N PHE A 323 -7.25 13.93 17.01
CA PHE A 323 -7.80 14.03 15.65
C PHE A 323 -6.83 13.48 14.61
N PHE A 324 -5.53 13.81 14.72
CA PHE A 324 -4.50 13.25 13.86
C PHE A 324 -4.38 11.72 14.04
N LEU A 325 -4.23 11.22 15.26
CA LEU A 325 -4.07 9.79 15.51
C LEU A 325 -5.27 8.97 15.04
N PHE A 326 -6.49 9.49 15.15
CA PHE A 326 -7.68 8.84 14.58
C PHE A 326 -7.71 8.89 13.04
N SER A 327 -7.16 9.91 12.42
CA SER A 327 -7.02 9.94 10.96
C SER A 327 -6.01 8.90 10.46
N VAL A 328 -4.96 8.61 11.23
CA VAL A 328 -4.02 7.50 10.96
C VAL A 328 -4.74 6.15 11.03
N ILE A 329 -5.57 5.93 12.08
CA ILE A 329 -6.42 4.74 12.16
C ILE A 329 -7.29 4.62 10.91
N GLY A 330 -7.91 5.72 10.47
CA GLY A 330 -8.72 5.76 9.25
C GLY A 330 -7.96 5.33 8.00
N ALA A 331 -6.73 5.79 7.84
CA ALA A 331 -5.86 5.40 6.73
C ALA A 331 -5.48 3.90 6.79
N CYS A 332 -5.17 3.37 7.97
CA CYS A 332 -4.89 1.94 8.16
C CYS A 332 -6.11 1.09 7.79
N VAL A 333 -7.31 1.46 8.26
CA VAL A 333 -8.56 0.75 7.96
C VAL A 333 -8.89 0.77 6.48
N SER A 334 -8.78 1.92 5.83
CA SER A 334 -9.01 2.09 4.38
C SER A 334 -8.12 1.13 3.57
N THR A 335 -6.84 1.11 3.89
CA THR A 335 -5.86 0.26 3.20
C THR A 335 -6.10 -1.22 3.52
N ALA A 336 -6.34 -1.59 4.77
CA ALA A 336 -6.61 -2.96 5.20
C ALA A 336 -7.85 -3.54 4.51
N ASN A 337 -8.95 -2.79 4.46
CA ASN A 337 -10.18 -3.21 3.77
C ASN A 337 -9.93 -3.50 2.28
N SER A 338 -9.13 -2.65 1.63
CA SER A 338 -8.75 -2.83 0.24
C SER A 338 -7.92 -4.10 0.01
N GLN A 339 -6.97 -4.38 0.90
CA GLN A 339 -6.13 -5.57 0.84
C GLN A 339 -6.93 -6.85 1.09
N LEU A 340 -7.82 -6.84 2.07
CA LEU A 340 -8.72 -7.97 2.34
C LEU A 340 -9.67 -8.26 1.18
N LEU A 341 -10.19 -7.25 0.49
CA LEU A 341 -10.99 -7.46 -0.73
C LEU A 341 -10.15 -8.07 -1.86
N LEU A 342 -8.87 -7.72 -1.99
CA LEU A 342 -7.98 -8.34 -2.97
C LEU A 342 -7.66 -9.79 -2.60
N ILE A 343 -7.43 -10.11 -1.34
CA ILE A 343 -7.32 -11.50 -0.86
C ILE A 343 -8.61 -12.27 -1.20
N ALA A 344 -9.78 -11.68 -0.91
CA ALA A 344 -11.08 -12.28 -1.18
C ALA A 344 -11.28 -12.59 -2.66
N SER A 345 -11.06 -11.59 -3.53
CA SER A 345 -11.24 -11.75 -4.99
C SER A 345 -10.25 -12.75 -5.57
N SER A 346 -8.97 -12.66 -5.18
CA SER A 346 -7.96 -13.58 -5.70
C SER A 346 -8.21 -15.02 -5.26
N PHE A 347 -8.60 -15.26 -4.01
CA PHE A 347 -8.90 -16.61 -3.54
C PHE A 347 -10.19 -17.17 -4.15
N SER A 348 -11.30 -16.43 -4.07
CA SER A 348 -12.61 -16.97 -4.46
C SER A 348 -12.82 -16.94 -5.97
N TYR A 349 -12.46 -15.83 -6.63
CA TYR A 349 -12.74 -15.61 -8.05
C TYR A 349 -11.60 -16.15 -8.93
N ASP A 350 -10.32 -15.83 -8.61
CA ASP A 350 -9.19 -16.22 -9.46
C ASP A 350 -8.72 -17.66 -9.22
N ILE A 351 -8.80 -18.17 -7.99
CA ILE A 351 -8.36 -19.52 -7.68
C ILE A 351 -9.55 -20.50 -7.70
N ILE A 352 -10.46 -20.41 -6.74
CA ILE A 352 -11.47 -21.47 -6.53
C ILE A 352 -12.44 -21.56 -7.69
N ARG A 353 -12.98 -20.44 -8.19
CA ARG A 353 -13.89 -20.44 -9.35
C ARG A 353 -13.20 -20.99 -10.60
N THR A 354 -11.90 -20.74 -10.78
CA THR A 354 -11.12 -21.15 -11.96
C THR A 354 -10.76 -22.62 -11.95
N VAL A 355 -10.45 -23.22 -10.77
CA VAL A 355 -10.09 -24.65 -10.67
C VAL A 355 -11.29 -25.56 -10.44
N SER A 356 -12.44 -25.02 -10.07
CA SER A 356 -13.62 -25.83 -9.77
C SER A 356 -14.13 -26.55 -11.02
N PRO A 357 -14.34 -27.88 -10.96
CA PRO A 357 -14.93 -28.64 -12.05
C PRO A 357 -16.44 -28.39 -12.22
N LYS A 358 -17.07 -27.79 -11.20
CA LYS A 358 -18.50 -27.40 -11.22
C LYS A 358 -18.62 -25.89 -11.28
N GLU A 359 -19.68 -25.39 -11.92
CA GLU A 359 -19.97 -23.98 -11.92
C GLU A 359 -20.18 -23.46 -10.50
N VAL A 360 -19.39 -22.46 -10.11
CA VAL A 360 -19.46 -21.82 -8.80
C VAL A 360 -20.43 -20.64 -8.89
N SER A 361 -21.54 -20.70 -8.15
CA SER A 361 -22.51 -19.63 -8.14
C SER A 361 -21.94 -18.33 -7.56
N GLU A 362 -22.50 -17.17 -7.94
CA GLU A 362 -22.09 -15.86 -7.40
C GLU A 362 -22.12 -15.83 -5.86
N ARG A 363 -23.16 -16.41 -5.25
CA ARG A 363 -23.29 -16.51 -3.78
C ARG A 363 -22.16 -17.33 -3.16
N GLN A 364 -21.73 -18.43 -3.82
CA GLN A 364 -20.61 -19.24 -3.35
C GLN A 364 -19.29 -18.46 -3.46
N VAL A 365 -19.06 -17.74 -4.58
CA VAL A 365 -17.88 -16.88 -4.74
C VAL A 365 -17.80 -15.85 -3.60
N LEU A 366 -18.90 -15.20 -3.24
CA LEU A 366 -18.94 -14.23 -2.17
C LEU A 366 -18.69 -14.85 -0.79
N ASN A 367 -19.27 -16.02 -0.52
CA ASN A 367 -19.05 -16.71 0.77
C ASN A 367 -17.61 -17.21 0.91
N LEU A 368 -17.01 -17.72 -0.16
CA LEU A 368 -15.59 -18.10 -0.19
C LEU A 368 -14.70 -16.87 -0.05
N GLY A 369 -15.08 -15.73 -0.62
CA GLY A 369 -14.39 -14.46 -0.42
C GLY A 369 -14.42 -14.02 1.05
N ARG A 370 -15.56 -14.14 1.73
CA ARG A 370 -15.67 -13.85 3.17
C ARG A 370 -14.80 -14.77 4.03
N LEU A 371 -14.75 -16.07 3.67
CA LEU A 371 -13.85 -17.03 4.32
C LEU A 371 -12.39 -16.64 4.12
N ALA A 372 -12.01 -16.20 2.92
CA ALA A 372 -10.66 -15.74 2.62
C ALA A 372 -10.30 -14.44 3.38
N VAL A 373 -11.25 -13.51 3.57
CA VAL A 373 -11.07 -12.34 4.44
C VAL A 373 -10.77 -12.76 5.86
N PHE A 374 -11.56 -13.70 6.40
CA PHE A 374 -11.32 -14.22 7.75
C PHE A 374 -9.97 -14.91 7.86
N GLY A 375 -9.67 -15.88 6.96
CA GLY A 375 -8.41 -16.64 7.00
C GLY A 375 -7.18 -15.78 6.76
N GLY A 376 -7.18 -14.95 5.70
CA GLY A 376 -6.07 -14.04 5.39
C GLY A 376 -5.88 -12.98 6.48
N GLY A 377 -6.98 -12.42 7.00
CA GLY A 377 -6.94 -11.48 8.12
C GLY A 377 -6.36 -12.10 9.39
N THR A 378 -6.74 -13.37 9.72
CA THR A 378 -6.20 -14.10 10.87
C THR A 378 -4.71 -14.36 10.73
N ILE A 379 -4.25 -14.83 9.55
CA ILE A 379 -2.81 -15.07 9.32
C ILE A 379 -2.03 -13.76 9.46
N SER A 380 -2.50 -12.69 8.85
CA SER A 380 -1.84 -11.37 8.96
C SER A 380 -1.83 -10.85 10.40
N MET A 381 -2.91 -11.08 11.17
CA MET A 381 -2.98 -10.72 12.58
C MET A 381 -1.94 -11.47 13.41
N LEU A 382 -1.82 -12.79 13.20
CA LEU A 382 -0.81 -13.62 13.90
C LEU A 382 0.61 -13.16 13.57
N LEU A 383 0.90 -12.83 12.29
CA LEU A 383 2.18 -12.28 11.89
C LEU A 383 2.43 -10.89 12.51
N ALA A 384 1.38 -10.08 12.66
CA ALA A 384 1.48 -8.74 13.24
C ALA A 384 1.71 -8.73 14.77
N LEU A 385 1.59 -9.87 15.46
CA LEU A 385 1.98 -9.98 16.88
C LEU A 385 3.49 -9.82 17.09
N ASN A 386 4.30 -10.18 16.06
CA ASN A 386 5.74 -9.94 16.00
C ASN A 386 6.04 -9.14 14.73
N PRO A 387 5.75 -7.83 14.71
CA PRO A 387 5.83 -7.04 13.50
C PRO A 387 7.29 -6.74 13.12
N PRO A 388 7.55 -6.42 11.82
CA PRO A 388 8.86 -5.93 11.41
C PRO A 388 9.22 -4.63 12.14
N GLU A 389 10.48 -4.42 12.48
CA GLU A 389 10.95 -3.23 13.21
C GLU A 389 10.62 -1.95 12.44
N PHE A 390 11.00 -1.87 11.16
CA PHE A 390 10.76 -0.70 10.31
C PHE A 390 9.86 -1.05 9.13
N THR A 391 8.62 -0.57 9.20
CA THR A 391 7.55 -0.95 8.27
C THR A 391 7.79 -0.43 6.85
N LEU A 392 8.50 0.69 6.67
CA LEU A 392 8.83 1.22 5.35
C LEU A 392 9.78 0.29 4.58
N SER A 393 10.83 -0.25 5.22
CA SER A 393 11.72 -1.23 4.59
C SER A 393 10.99 -2.51 4.24
N TYR A 394 10.22 -3.06 5.18
CA TYR A 394 9.40 -4.25 4.95
C TYR A 394 8.40 -4.06 3.79
N GLY A 395 7.73 -2.90 3.74
CA GLY A 395 6.87 -2.55 2.62
C GLY A 395 7.63 -2.49 1.29
N GLY A 396 8.89 -2.00 1.32
CA GLY A 396 9.80 -1.99 0.18
C GLY A 396 10.11 -3.39 -0.34
N ASP A 397 10.30 -4.35 0.55
CA ASP A 397 10.54 -5.75 0.18
C ASP A 397 9.29 -6.38 -0.47
N VAL A 398 8.12 -6.20 0.13
CA VAL A 398 6.86 -6.72 -0.43
C VAL A 398 6.60 -6.11 -1.81
N TRP A 399 6.79 -4.80 -1.98
CA TRP A 399 6.61 -4.15 -3.28
C TRP A 399 7.73 -4.45 -4.26
N GLY A 400 8.94 -4.71 -3.78
CA GLY A 400 10.04 -5.30 -4.55
C GLY A 400 9.62 -6.65 -5.14
N GLY A 401 9.02 -7.53 -4.34
CA GLY A 401 8.42 -8.78 -4.80
C GLY A 401 7.34 -8.57 -5.86
N VAL A 402 6.42 -7.61 -5.65
CA VAL A 402 5.41 -7.21 -6.65
C VAL A 402 6.07 -6.72 -7.94
N SER A 403 7.14 -5.90 -7.85
CA SER A 403 7.86 -5.42 -9.02
C SER A 403 8.47 -6.57 -9.84
N ILE A 404 9.04 -7.56 -9.18
CA ILE A 404 9.67 -8.73 -9.82
C ILE A 404 8.64 -9.63 -10.49
N LEU A 405 7.54 -9.95 -9.80
CA LEU A 405 6.56 -10.95 -10.25
C LEU A 405 5.50 -10.39 -11.20
N LEU A 406 5.08 -9.14 -11.00
CA LEU A 406 3.94 -8.60 -11.74
C LEU A 406 4.31 -7.57 -12.79
N PHE A 407 5.31 -6.72 -12.55
CA PHE A 407 5.58 -5.62 -13.46
C PHE A 407 5.92 -6.08 -14.88
N PRO A 408 6.91 -6.98 -15.12
CA PRO A 408 7.25 -7.40 -16.47
C PRO A 408 6.08 -8.06 -17.21
N ALA A 409 5.39 -8.98 -16.53
CA ALA A 409 4.26 -9.69 -17.10
C ALA A 409 3.08 -8.76 -17.42
N THR A 410 2.69 -7.88 -16.49
CA THR A 410 1.55 -6.97 -16.65
C THR A 410 1.82 -5.94 -17.74
N TYR A 411 2.97 -5.26 -17.68
CA TYR A 411 3.32 -4.24 -18.66
C TYR A 411 3.64 -4.84 -20.02
N GLY A 412 4.29 -6.00 -20.06
CA GLY A 412 4.49 -6.77 -21.28
C GLY A 412 3.16 -7.12 -21.95
N THR A 413 2.19 -7.62 -21.18
CA THR A 413 0.84 -7.96 -21.66
C THR A 413 0.08 -6.74 -22.19
N LEU A 414 0.14 -5.60 -21.49
CA LEU A 414 -0.60 -4.38 -21.84
C LEU A 414 0.03 -3.62 -23.00
N LEU A 415 1.36 -3.69 -23.18
CA LEU A 415 2.10 -2.86 -24.13
C LEU A 415 2.51 -3.61 -25.42
N SER A 416 2.62 -4.94 -25.36
CA SER A 416 3.19 -5.73 -26.47
C SER A 416 2.30 -6.94 -26.83
N ARG A 417 1.97 -7.04 -28.11
CA ARG A 417 1.35 -8.25 -28.68
C ARG A 417 2.33 -9.42 -28.85
N ARG A 418 3.64 -9.15 -28.70
CA ARG A 418 4.71 -10.13 -28.90
C ARG A 418 5.00 -10.97 -27.66
N VAL A 419 4.45 -10.62 -26.52
CA VAL A 419 4.57 -11.42 -25.29
C VAL A 419 3.67 -12.65 -25.39
N THR A 420 4.26 -13.82 -25.13
CA THR A 420 3.60 -15.12 -25.22
C THR A 420 3.29 -15.69 -23.84
N LYS A 421 2.44 -16.72 -23.79
CA LYS A 421 2.13 -17.48 -22.58
C LYS A 421 3.38 -18.05 -21.92
N GLN A 422 4.30 -18.61 -22.73
CA GLN A 422 5.56 -19.19 -22.28
C GLN A 422 6.50 -18.13 -21.69
N GLY A 423 6.52 -16.94 -22.29
CA GLY A 423 7.26 -15.81 -21.75
C GLY A 423 6.76 -15.38 -20.38
N VAL A 424 5.43 -15.33 -20.16
CA VAL A 424 4.85 -15.00 -18.86
C VAL A 424 5.18 -16.08 -17.81
N TRP A 425 5.13 -17.36 -18.19
CA TRP A 425 5.58 -18.45 -17.31
C TRP A 425 7.06 -18.34 -16.96
N ALA A 426 7.93 -18.10 -17.93
CA ALA A 426 9.36 -17.90 -17.68
C ALA A 426 9.61 -16.71 -16.73
N SER A 427 8.89 -15.60 -16.91
CA SER A 427 8.98 -14.42 -16.05
C SER A 427 8.62 -14.72 -14.59
N VAL A 428 7.49 -15.38 -14.34
CA VAL A 428 7.05 -15.66 -12.96
C VAL A 428 7.92 -16.70 -12.28
N LEU A 429 8.40 -17.72 -13.00
CA LEU A 429 9.27 -18.75 -12.44
C LEU A 429 10.66 -18.20 -12.10
N VAL A 430 11.29 -17.48 -13.03
CA VAL A 430 12.59 -16.82 -12.79
C VAL A 430 12.47 -15.73 -11.73
N GLY A 431 11.38 -14.97 -11.75
CA GLY A 431 11.10 -13.95 -10.74
C GLY A 431 10.92 -14.56 -9.34
N GLY A 432 10.20 -15.67 -9.23
CA GLY A 432 10.06 -16.43 -7.98
C GLY A 432 11.40 -16.97 -7.47
N ALA A 433 12.20 -17.58 -8.35
CA ALA A 433 13.55 -18.03 -8.01
C ALA A 433 14.46 -16.88 -7.58
N ALA A 434 14.37 -15.72 -8.25
CA ALA A 434 15.12 -14.53 -7.89
C ALA A 434 14.74 -14.02 -6.47
N ILE A 435 13.47 -14.01 -6.10
CA ILE A 435 13.04 -13.66 -4.74
C ILE A 435 13.66 -14.62 -3.72
N LEU A 436 13.54 -15.92 -3.94
CA LEU A 436 14.02 -16.95 -3.01
C LEU A 436 15.55 -16.97 -2.84
N THR A 437 16.30 -16.41 -3.79
CA THR A 437 17.78 -16.40 -3.76
C THR A 437 18.35 -15.02 -3.40
N LEU A 438 17.81 -13.95 -3.98
CA LEU A 438 18.41 -12.62 -3.83
C LEU A 438 18.06 -11.97 -2.48
N TYR A 439 16.83 -12.16 -1.92
CA TYR A 439 16.51 -11.60 -0.61
C TYR A 439 17.33 -12.24 0.52
N PRO A 440 17.49 -13.57 0.62
CA PRO A 440 18.41 -14.14 1.60
C PRO A 440 19.86 -13.66 1.41
N ALA A 441 20.34 -13.53 0.18
CA ALA A 441 21.68 -13.00 -0.10
C ALA A 441 21.84 -11.55 0.32
N TYR A 442 20.82 -10.72 0.15
CA TYR A 442 20.81 -9.32 0.61
C TYR A 442 20.86 -9.23 2.14
N TYR A 443 19.98 -9.96 2.84
CA TYR A 443 19.93 -9.92 4.30
C TYR A 443 21.15 -10.58 4.97
N SER A 444 21.85 -11.49 4.28
CA SER A 444 23.13 -12.03 4.75
C SER A 444 24.35 -11.15 4.43
N GLY A 445 24.15 -9.99 3.78
CA GLY A 445 25.21 -9.06 3.40
C GLY A 445 26.02 -9.50 2.16
N LEU A 446 25.64 -10.59 1.48
CA LEU A 446 26.32 -11.05 0.26
C LEU A 446 25.97 -10.19 -0.98
N LEU A 447 24.79 -9.58 -0.98
CA LEU A 447 24.34 -8.70 -2.06
C LEU A 447 24.33 -7.26 -1.58
N PRO A 448 25.13 -6.34 -2.16
CA PRO A 448 25.25 -4.95 -1.69
C PRO A 448 24.14 -4.02 -2.16
N LEU A 449 23.15 -4.54 -2.92
CA LEU A 449 22.05 -3.77 -3.49
C LEU A 449 20.71 -4.48 -3.24
N HIS A 450 19.63 -3.70 -3.20
CA HIS A 450 18.30 -4.24 -2.94
C HIS A 450 17.85 -5.21 -4.05
N PRO A 451 17.29 -6.40 -3.71
CA PRO A 451 16.93 -7.47 -4.62
C PRO A 451 15.96 -7.10 -5.74
N ALA A 452 15.16 -6.07 -5.54
CA ALA A 452 14.16 -5.65 -6.52
C ALA A 452 14.76 -5.30 -7.89
N LEU A 453 15.90 -4.59 -7.92
CA LEU A 453 16.54 -4.21 -9.18
C LEU A 453 17.03 -5.43 -9.99
N PRO A 454 17.93 -6.30 -9.49
CA PRO A 454 18.35 -7.47 -10.23
C PRO A 454 17.20 -8.45 -10.50
N GLY A 455 16.26 -8.59 -9.57
CA GLY A 455 15.10 -9.46 -9.74
C GLY A 455 14.18 -9.03 -10.89
N VAL A 456 13.89 -7.74 -11.03
CA VAL A 456 13.10 -7.21 -12.16
C VAL A 456 13.84 -7.38 -13.48
N ILE A 457 15.16 -7.17 -13.50
CA ILE A 457 15.97 -7.37 -14.70
C ILE A 457 15.89 -8.83 -15.14
N LEU A 458 16.12 -9.78 -14.22
CA LEU A 458 16.07 -11.21 -14.50
C LEU A 458 14.68 -11.66 -14.98
N SER A 459 13.63 -11.24 -14.31
CA SER A 459 12.22 -11.55 -14.64
C SER A 459 11.85 -10.96 -16.03
N THR A 460 12.30 -9.74 -16.34
CA THR A 460 12.07 -9.10 -17.65
C THR A 460 12.83 -9.83 -18.75
N ALA A 461 14.10 -10.18 -18.52
CA ALA A 461 14.90 -10.94 -19.47
C ALA A 461 14.27 -12.30 -19.77
N ALA A 462 13.77 -13.00 -18.75
CA ALA A 462 13.06 -14.27 -18.88
C ALA A 462 11.76 -14.12 -19.68
N LEU A 463 10.98 -13.04 -19.46
CA LEU A 463 9.78 -12.72 -20.24
C LEU A 463 10.12 -12.60 -21.74
N LEU A 464 11.14 -11.81 -22.05
CA LEU A 464 11.52 -11.51 -23.42
C LEU A 464 12.11 -12.75 -24.12
N ALA A 465 13.02 -13.47 -23.46
CA ALA A 465 13.64 -14.68 -23.98
C ALA A 465 12.62 -15.80 -24.21
N GLY A 466 11.78 -16.08 -23.22
CA GLY A 466 10.71 -17.09 -23.33
C GLY A 466 9.70 -16.77 -24.42
N SER A 467 9.36 -15.48 -24.59
CA SER A 467 8.48 -15.05 -25.68
C SER A 467 9.15 -15.13 -27.05
N ALA A 468 10.45 -14.89 -27.16
CA ALA A 468 11.19 -14.99 -28.42
C ALA A 468 11.36 -16.43 -28.87
N LEU A 469 11.70 -17.34 -27.95
CA LEU A 469 11.85 -18.77 -28.21
C LEU A 469 10.53 -19.40 -28.66
N SER A 470 9.45 -19.20 -27.93
CA SER A 470 8.12 -19.73 -28.26
C SER A 470 7.65 -19.32 -29.66
N ARG A 471 7.86 -18.06 -30.07
CA ARG A 471 7.47 -17.60 -31.41
C ARG A 471 8.34 -18.19 -32.54
N ARG A 472 9.59 -18.54 -32.25
CA ARG A 472 10.43 -19.25 -33.24
C ARG A 472 9.96 -20.67 -33.46
N GLU A 473 9.53 -21.35 -32.40
CA GLU A 473 8.96 -22.69 -32.48
C GLU A 473 7.63 -22.69 -33.27
N GLU A 474 6.74 -21.71 -33.01
CA GLU A 474 5.47 -21.52 -33.76
C GLU A 474 5.72 -21.19 -35.25
N ALA A 475 6.79 -20.49 -35.59
CA ALA A 475 7.17 -20.15 -36.99
C ALA A 475 7.87 -21.29 -37.72
N ALA A 476 8.39 -22.28 -36.99
CA ALA A 476 9.07 -23.46 -37.55
C ALA A 476 8.12 -24.66 -37.76
N GLN A 477 6.93 -24.63 -37.20
CA GLN A 477 5.81 -25.57 -37.40
C GLN A 477 4.89 -25.08 -38.52
#